data_92e3e257d6a58afeecc8a5b9a970ea47
#
_entry.id   92e3e257d6a58afeecc8a5b9a970ea47
#
_cell.length_a   1.000
_cell.length_b   1.000
_cell.length_c   1.000
_cell.angle_alpha   90.00
_cell.angle_beta   90.00
_cell.angle_gamma   90.00
#
_symmetry.space_group_name_H-M   'P 1'
#
loop_
_entity.id
_entity.type
_entity.pdbx_description
1 polymer ?
#
loop_
_entity_poly.entity_id
_entity_poly.type
_entity_poly.pdbx_seq_one_letter_code
_entity_poly.pdbx_strand_id
1 'polypeptide(L)'
;GITAVGTLVTFWPTMLRTKMVDKALTHSLRALYLMCGGLVLTLVGAIFGMRPLAAAGLVVYLVGLLIVAWVMVRTLQTKRPNEYPPMSVGMGFLWLIVGVAATAYMVATAPFAQLDMRAVTPIFVVGFLLQLLLGAMSYLLPQRMGGGPAVVRASNKEFSRFAAARVTAVNLALLIFMMPSSMVGQSIKIAVA
;
A
#
# COMPACT_ATOMS: atom_id res chain seq x y z
N GLY A 1 4.88 6.32 -5.89
CA GLY A 1 5.36 5.84 -4.61
C GLY A 1 5.59 6.94 -3.59
N ILE A 2 6.69 7.72 -3.71
CA ILE A 2 7.10 8.71 -2.70
C ILE A 2 6.03 9.77 -2.45
N THR A 3 5.45 10.36 -3.49
CA THR A 3 4.38 11.35 -3.37
C THR A 3 3.16 10.78 -2.65
N ALA A 4 2.73 9.58 -3.03
CA ALA A 4 1.59 8.90 -2.39
C ALA A 4 1.86 8.64 -0.90
N VAL A 5 3.07 8.19 -0.54
CA VAL A 5 3.45 7.94 0.85
C VAL A 5 3.55 9.24 1.66
N GLY A 6 4.13 10.31 1.09
CA GLY A 6 4.18 11.61 1.74
C GLY A 6 2.79 12.18 2.05
N THR A 7 1.89 12.10 1.07
CA THR A 7 0.48 12.48 1.24
C THR A 7 -0.21 11.59 2.29
N LEU A 8 0.04 10.29 2.25
CA LEU A 8 -0.54 9.34 3.18
C LEU A 8 -0.22 9.68 4.64
N VAL A 9 1.04 10.00 4.95
CA VAL A 9 1.47 10.32 6.30
C VAL A 9 0.69 11.51 6.89
N THR A 10 0.39 12.52 6.08
CA THR A 10 -0.38 13.71 6.52
C THR A 10 -1.88 13.43 6.60
N PHE A 11 -2.43 12.64 5.68
CA PHE A 11 -3.86 12.30 5.66
C PHE A 11 -4.25 11.19 6.63
N TRP A 12 -3.34 10.32 7.02
CA TRP A 12 -3.62 9.17 7.87
C TRP A 12 -4.25 9.54 9.22
N PRO A 13 -3.67 10.48 10.03
CA PRO A 13 -4.29 10.93 11.26
C PRO A 13 -5.65 11.60 11.04
N THR A 14 -5.79 12.33 9.93
CA THR A 14 -7.03 13.02 9.57
C THR A 14 -8.15 12.03 9.24
N MET A 15 -7.87 10.97 8.48
CA MET A 15 -8.82 9.89 8.19
C MET A 15 -9.25 9.15 9.45
N LEU A 16 -8.35 8.96 10.41
CA LEU A 16 -8.64 8.35 11.70
C LEU A 16 -9.27 9.32 12.70
N ARG A 17 -9.35 10.62 12.36
CA ARG A 17 -9.82 11.69 13.25
C ARG A 17 -9.08 11.67 14.59
N THR A 18 -7.77 11.59 14.55
CA THR A 18 -6.87 11.56 15.71
C THR A 18 -5.74 12.57 15.55
N LYS A 19 -5.06 12.87 16.66
CA LYS A 19 -3.87 13.72 16.62
C LYS A 19 -2.68 12.94 16.04
N MET A 20 -1.77 13.65 15.40
CA MET A 20 -0.50 13.10 14.95
C MET A 20 0.32 12.65 16.18
N VAL A 21 0.95 11.49 16.09
CA VAL A 21 1.84 10.96 17.14
C VAL A 21 3.04 11.89 17.31
N ASP A 22 3.52 12.07 18.54
CA ASP A 22 4.70 12.86 18.82
C ASP A 22 5.90 12.38 17.99
N LYS A 23 6.65 13.36 17.42
CA LYS A 23 7.79 13.11 16.53
C LYS A 23 7.44 12.37 15.22
N ALA A 24 6.16 12.15 14.89
CA ALA A 24 5.77 11.51 13.63
C ALA A 24 6.32 12.26 12.41
N LEU A 25 6.32 13.58 12.43
CA LEU A 25 6.88 14.41 11.35
C LEU A 25 8.38 14.15 11.15
N THR A 26 9.16 14.08 12.23
CA THR A 26 10.61 13.82 12.16
C THR A 26 10.90 12.43 11.60
N HIS A 27 10.15 11.40 12.04
CA HIS A 27 10.30 10.05 11.53
C HIS A 27 9.88 9.96 10.06
N SER A 28 8.80 10.66 9.68
CA SER A 28 8.33 10.70 8.29
C SER A 28 9.30 11.39 7.36
N LEU A 29 9.94 12.48 7.79
CA LEU A 29 11.00 13.14 7.01
C LEU A 29 12.21 12.23 6.82
N ARG A 30 12.66 11.54 7.87
CA ARG A 30 13.76 10.55 7.76
C ARG A 30 13.39 9.41 6.80
N ALA A 31 12.17 8.88 6.89
CA ALA A 31 11.66 7.87 5.98
C ALA A 31 11.68 8.36 4.53
N LEU A 32 11.25 9.61 4.29
CA LEU A 32 11.24 10.21 2.96
C LEU A 32 12.66 10.33 2.38
N TYR A 33 13.63 10.80 3.16
CA TYR A 33 15.03 10.84 2.72
C TYR A 33 15.58 9.46 2.39
N LEU A 34 15.28 8.44 3.21
CA LEU A 34 15.67 7.05 2.94
C LEU A 34 15.02 6.53 1.65
N MET A 35 13.75 6.82 1.44
CA MET A 35 13.04 6.41 0.22
C MET A 35 13.61 7.09 -1.03
N CYS A 36 13.89 8.40 -0.96
CA CYS A 36 14.53 9.12 -2.06
C CYS A 36 15.94 8.58 -2.35
N GLY A 37 16.76 8.42 -1.30
CA GLY A 37 18.11 7.87 -1.44
C GLY A 37 18.12 6.43 -1.96
N GLY A 38 17.22 5.60 -1.44
CA GLY A 38 17.04 4.22 -1.94
C GLY A 38 16.63 4.16 -3.39
N LEU A 39 15.72 5.06 -3.83
CA LEU A 39 15.31 5.13 -5.24
C LEU A 39 16.46 5.54 -6.15
N VAL A 40 17.21 6.58 -5.76
CA VAL A 40 18.40 7.04 -6.52
C VAL A 40 19.42 5.91 -6.63
N LEU A 41 19.71 5.22 -5.52
CA LEU A 41 20.65 4.10 -5.48
C LEU A 41 20.18 2.94 -6.39
N THR A 42 18.89 2.62 -6.38
CA THR A 42 18.28 1.62 -7.27
C THR A 42 18.46 2.01 -8.74
N LEU A 43 18.21 3.29 -9.06
CA LEU A 43 18.30 3.81 -10.42
C LEU A 43 19.75 3.73 -10.94
N VAL A 44 20.71 4.17 -10.12
CA VAL A 44 22.15 4.09 -10.44
C VAL A 44 22.56 2.64 -10.64
N GLY A 45 22.16 1.74 -9.73
CA GLY A 45 22.46 0.31 -9.88
C GLY A 45 21.88 -0.30 -11.16
N ALA A 46 20.66 0.11 -11.55
CA ALA A 46 20.01 -0.36 -12.77
C ALA A 46 20.71 0.17 -14.03
N ILE A 47 21.08 1.46 -14.08
CA ILE A 47 21.78 2.07 -15.22
C ILE A 47 23.14 1.41 -15.47
N PHE A 48 23.90 1.16 -14.40
CA PHE A 48 25.21 0.53 -14.51
C PHE A 48 25.17 -1.02 -14.54
N GLY A 49 23.98 -1.63 -14.56
CA GLY A 49 23.80 -3.08 -14.55
C GLY A 49 24.26 -3.77 -13.26
N MET A 50 24.47 -3.01 -12.18
CA MET A 50 24.95 -3.50 -10.88
C MET A 50 23.77 -3.97 -10.01
N ARG A 51 23.39 -5.25 -10.14
CA ARG A 51 22.28 -5.86 -9.38
C ARG A 51 22.38 -5.67 -7.87
N PRO A 52 23.54 -5.92 -7.20
CA PRO A 52 23.62 -5.77 -5.75
C PRO A 52 23.37 -4.34 -5.31
N LEU A 53 23.78 -3.36 -6.10
CA LEU A 53 23.54 -1.96 -5.82
C LEU A 53 22.05 -1.60 -5.96
N ALA A 54 21.40 -2.10 -7.03
CA ALA A 54 19.96 -1.90 -7.23
C ALA A 54 19.13 -2.58 -6.13
N ALA A 55 19.48 -3.80 -5.74
CA ALA A 55 18.83 -4.51 -4.64
C ALA A 55 19.03 -3.78 -3.30
N ALA A 56 20.25 -3.32 -3.01
CA ALA A 56 20.52 -2.52 -1.81
C ALA A 56 19.69 -1.23 -1.77
N GLY A 57 19.53 -0.55 -2.90
CA GLY A 57 18.67 0.62 -3.03
C GLY A 57 17.20 0.32 -2.68
N LEU A 58 16.66 -0.79 -3.18
CA LEU A 58 15.30 -1.24 -2.85
C LEU A 58 15.15 -1.62 -1.37
N VAL A 59 16.18 -2.20 -0.76
CA VAL A 59 16.18 -2.48 0.69
C VAL A 59 16.16 -1.18 1.50
N VAL A 60 16.97 -0.18 1.12
CA VAL A 60 16.95 1.14 1.77
C VAL A 60 15.58 1.79 1.62
N TYR A 61 14.97 1.71 0.43
CA TYR A 61 13.61 2.18 0.19
C TYR A 61 12.60 1.46 1.09
N LEU A 62 12.71 0.14 1.22
CA LEU A 62 11.86 -0.69 2.08
C LEU A 62 11.98 -0.29 3.55
N VAL A 63 13.20 -0.01 4.03
CA VAL A 63 13.40 0.51 5.41
C VAL A 63 12.64 1.82 5.61
N GLY A 64 12.66 2.74 4.64
CA GLY A 64 11.86 3.95 4.68
C GLY A 64 10.36 3.66 4.79
N LEU A 65 9.83 2.72 3.99
CA LEU A 65 8.43 2.28 4.08
C LEU A 65 8.09 1.68 5.45
N LEU A 66 8.98 0.89 6.04
CA LEU A 66 8.76 0.29 7.36
C LEU A 66 8.73 1.33 8.48
N ILE A 67 9.52 2.42 8.38
CA ILE A 67 9.42 3.55 9.31
C ILE A 67 8.05 4.22 9.21
N VAL A 68 7.54 4.43 7.99
CA VAL A 68 6.18 4.97 7.79
C VAL A 68 5.13 4.00 8.34
N ALA A 69 5.26 2.70 8.08
CA ALA A 69 4.38 1.67 8.63
C ALA A 69 4.33 1.73 10.15
N TRP A 70 5.49 1.88 10.80
CA TRP A 70 5.58 2.01 12.25
C TRP A 70 4.81 3.23 12.76
N VAL A 71 4.93 4.39 12.12
CA VAL A 71 4.18 5.60 12.47
C VAL A 71 2.67 5.36 12.28
N MET A 72 2.26 4.71 11.18
CA MET A 72 0.87 4.36 10.93
C MET A 72 0.30 3.43 12.00
N VAL A 73 1.03 2.37 12.36
CA VAL A 73 0.63 1.40 13.39
C VAL A 73 0.52 2.07 14.77
N ARG A 74 1.45 2.96 15.13
CA ARG A 74 1.37 3.73 16.37
C ARG A 74 0.10 4.60 16.43
N THR A 75 -0.29 5.18 15.31
CA THR A 75 -1.55 5.94 15.21
C THR A 75 -2.76 5.03 15.38
N LEU A 76 -2.73 3.79 14.85
CA LEU A 76 -3.80 2.78 15.03
C LEU A 76 -3.96 2.32 16.48
N GLN A 77 -2.90 2.33 17.27
CA GLN A 77 -2.97 2.01 18.70
C GLN A 77 -3.82 3.03 19.48
N THR A 78 -3.86 4.28 18.99
CA THR A 78 -4.70 5.34 19.58
C THR A 78 -6.17 5.23 19.16
N LYS A 79 -6.41 4.86 17.88
CA LYS A 79 -7.76 4.70 17.35
C LYS A 79 -7.80 3.67 16.23
N ARG A 80 -8.68 2.67 16.39
CA ARG A 80 -8.87 1.60 15.38
C ARG A 80 -9.62 2.12 14.15
N PRO A 81 -9.27 1.67 12.95
CA PRO A 81 -9.96 2.02 11.72
C PRO A 81 -11.30 1.26 11.66
N ASN A 82 -12.41 1.97 11.82
CA ASN A 82 -13.76 1.40 11.71
C ASN A 82 -14.46 1.83 10.40
N GLU A 83 -13.87 2.76 9.66
CA GLU A 83 -14.39 3.28 8.41
C GLU A 83 -13.65 2.65 7.21
N TYR A 84 -14.32 2.57 6.05
CA TYR A 84 -13.74 1.99 4.83
C TYR A 84 -12.45 2.70 4.35
N PRO A 85 -12.37 4.06 4.33
CA PRO A 85 -11.20 4.75 3.79
C PRO A 85 -9.89 4.34 4.48
N PRO A 86 -9.73 4.42 5.82
CA PRO A 86 -8.48 4.04 6.47
C PRO A 86 -8.16 2.54 6.35
N MET A 87 -9.17 1.66 6.31
CA MET A 87 -8.94 0.23 6.11
C MET A 87 -8.37 -0.06 4.72
N SER A 88 -8.98 0.52 3.67
CA SER A 88 -8.55 0.34 2.29
C SER A 88 -7.14 0.90 2.06
N VAL A 89 -6.89 2.12 2.55
CA VAL A 89 -5.58 2.78 2.43
C VAL A 89 -4.50 2.02 3.19
N GLY A 90 -4.79 1.53 4.39
CA GLY A 90 -3.85 0.73 5.20
C GLY A 90 -3.47 -0.59 4.51
N MET A 91 -4.44 -1.28 3.93
CA MET A 91 -4.18 -2.50 3.15
C MET A 91 -3.41 -2.20 1.85
N GLY A 92 -3.75 -1.11 1.16
CA GLY A 92 -2.98 -0.66 0.01
C GLY A 92 -1.50 -0.40 0.36
N PHE A 93 -1.25 0.25 1.50
CA PHE A 93 0.10 0.48 1.97
C PHE A 93 0.85 -0.82 2.31
N LEU A 94 0.18 -1.80 2.89
CA LEU A 94 0.74 -3.13 3.13
C LEU A 94 1.16 -3.80 1.81
N TRP A 95 0.31 -3.74 0.78
CA TRP A 95 0.65 -4.27 -0.54
C TRP A 95 1.82 -3.55 -1.20
N LEU A 96 2.00 -2.23 -0.96
CA LEU A 96 3.19 -1.51 -1.42
C LEU A 96 4.46 -2.10 -0.80
N ILE A 97 4.46 -2.38 0.51
CA ILE A 97 5.60 -3.01 1.20
C ILE A 97 5.88 -4.39 0.60
N VAL A 98 4.85 -5.22 0.43
CA VAL A 98 4.97 -6.56 -0.17
C VAL A 98 5.52 -6.48 -1.59
N GLY A 99 5.00 -5.56 -2.41
CA GLY A 99 5.45 -5.36 -3.79
C GLY A 99 6.92 -4.93 -3.89
N VAL A 100 7.35 -3.98 -3.05
CA VAL A 100 8.75 -3.55 -3.01
C VAL A 100 9.66 -4.67 -2.50
N ALA A 101 9.25 -5.42 -1.48
CA ALA A 101 10.02 -6.55 -0.96
C ALA A 101 10.16 -7.67 -2.03
N ALA A 102 9.08 -8.00 -2.73
CA ALA A 102 9.10 -8.97 -3.82
C ALA A 102 10.02 -8.51 -4.97
N THR A 103 9.95 -7.23 -5.35
CA THR A 103 10.83 -6.65 -6.38
C THR A 103 12.30 -6.68 -5.94
N ALA A 104 12.59 -6.34 -4.68
CA ALA A 104 13.94 -6.39 -4.14
C ALA A 104 14.51 -7.83 -4.18
N TYR A 105 13.69 -8.81 -3.79
CA TYR A 105 14.06 -10.22 -3.87
C TYR A 105 14.33 -10.67 -5.32
N MET A 106 13.46 -10.31 -6.26
CA MET A 106 13.64 -10.64 -7.68
C MET A 106 14.92 -10.04 -8.25
N VAL A 107 15.19 -8.77 -7.98
CA VAL A 107 16.41 -8.08 -8.42
C VAL A 107 17.67 -8.68 -7.81
N ALA A 108 17.62 -9.14 -6.56
CA ALA A 108 18.74 -9.79 -5.90
C ALA A 108 19.06 -11.18 -6.47
N THR A 109 18.03 -11.95 -6.86
CA THR A 109 18.17 -13.37 -7.22
C THR A 109 18.26 -13.63 -8.73
N ALA A 110 17.59 -12.80 -9.57
CA ALA A 110 17.54 -13.00 -11.02
C ALA A 110 18.31 -11.92 -11.79
N PRO A 111 18.90 -12.26 -12.97
CA PRO A 111 19.47 -11.27 -13.89
C PRO A 111 18.40 -10.28 -14.38
N PHE A 112 18.78 -9.02 -14.65
CA PHE A 112 17.84 -8.00 -15.14
C PHE A 112 17.08 -8.43 -16.41
N ALA A 113 17.72 -9.16 -17.30
CA ALA A 113 17.11 -9.66 -18.54
C ALA A 113 16.01 -10.73 -18.30
N GLN A 114 15.99 -11.37 -17.13
CA GLN A 114 15.02 -12.42 -16.77
C GLN A 114 13.98 -11.95 -15.77
N LEU A 115 13.95 -10.65 -15.42
CA LEU A 115 12.97 -10.11 -14.49
C LEU A 115 11.58 -10.07 -15.14
N ASP A 116 10.68 -10.93 -14.66
CA ASP A 116 9.27 -10.88 -15.04
C ASP A 116 8.48 -9.94 -14.13
N MET A 117 8.39 -8.67 -14.53
CA MET A 117 7.61 -7.67 -13.80
C MET A 117 6.10 -7.95 -13.78
N ARG A 118 5.60 -8.86 -14.64
CA ARG A 118 4.17 -9.23 -14.64
C ARG A 118 3.74 -9.86 -13.34
N ALA A 119 4.62 -10.57 -12.65
CA ALA A 119 4.33 -11.18 -11.35
C ALA A 119 4.04 -10.16 -10.25
N VAL A 120 4.69 -8.98 -10.28
CA VAL A 120 4.51 -7.94 -9.25
C VAL A 120 3.55 -6.84 -9.67
N THR A 121 3.23 -6.69 -10.93
CA THR A 121 2.31 -5.67 -11.45
C THR A 121 0.95 -5.69 -10.77
N PRO A 122 0.26 -6.83 -10.55
CA PRO A 122 -1.03 -6.85 -9.85
C PRO A 122 -0.94 -6.34 -8.42
N ILE A 123 0.18 -6.58 -7.73
CA ILE A 123 0.44 -6.09 -6.37
C ILE A 123 0.42 -4.56 -6.36
N PHE A 124 1.12 -3.93 -7.31
CA PHE A 124 1.18 -2.47 -7.37
C PHE A 124 -0.12 -1.84 -7.89
N VAL A 125 -0.75 -2.43 -8.91
CA VAL A 125 -1.94 -1.84 -9.54
C VAL A 125 -3.19 -2.09 -8.70
N VAL A 126 -3.48 -3.33 -8.36
CA VAL A 126 -4.71 -3.70 -7.63
C VAL A 126 -4.49 -3.62 -6.12
N GLY A 127 -3.38 -4.17 -5.63
CA GLY A 127 -3.08 -4.20 -4.21
C GLY A 127 -2.83 -2.80 -3.66
N PHE A 128 -2.02 -1.98 -4.31
CA PHE A 128 -1.66 -0.66 -3.81
C PHE A 128 -2.50 0.46 -4.43
N LEU A 129 -2.37 0.72 -5.75
CA LEU A 129 -2.95 1.92 -6.36
C LEU A 129 -4.47 1.94 -6.30
N LEU A 130 -5.14 0.85 -6.66
CA LEU A 130 -6.60 0.78 -6.67
C LEU A 130 -7.17 0.94 -5.24
N GLN A 131 -6.61 0.25 -4.25
CA GLN A 131 -7.08 0.36 -2.87
C GLN A 131 -6.81 1.74 -2.27
N LEU A 132 -5.64 2.34 -2.58
CA LEU A 132 -5.33 3.72 -2.18
C LEU A 132 -6.33 4.71 -2.80
N LEU A 133 -6.59 4.58 -4.11
CA LEU A 133 -7.52 5.45 -4.84
C LEU A 133 -8.94 5.32 -4.30
N LEU A 134 -9.46 4.10 -4.15
CA LEU A 134 -10.80 3.86 -3.62
C LEU A 134 -10.95 4.37 -2.18
N GLY A 135 -9.94 4.16 -1.35
CA GLY A 135 -9.92 4.69 0.02
C GLY A 135 -9.91 6.22 0.05
N ALA A 136 -9.04 6.85 -0.74
CA ALA A 136 -8.95 8.31 -0.83
C ALA A 136 -10.24 8.93 -1.39
N MET A 137 -10.81 8.37 -2.45
CA MET A 137 -12.07 8.84 -3.04
C MET A 137 -13.24 8.70 -2.07
N SER A 138 -13.34 7.58 -1.37
CA SER A 138 -14.39 7.37 -0.35
C SER A 138 -14.30 8.36 0.80
N TYR A 139 -13.11 8.90 1.10
CA TYR A 139 -12.92 9.94 2.09
C TYR A 139 -13.21 11.34 1.55
N LEU A 140 -12.72 11.66 0.34
CA LEU A 140 -12.78 13.01 -0.21
C LEU A 140 -14.14 13.34 -0.85
N LEU A 141 -14.80 12.35 -1.47
CA LEU A 141 -16.04 12.57 -2.21
C LEU A 141 -17.17 13.16 -1.34
N PRO A 142 -17.47 12.63 -0.14
CA PRO A 142 -18.49 13.22 0.72
C PRO A 142 -18.19 14.66 1.12
N GLN A 143 -16.92 15.02 1.27
CA GLN A 143 -16.50 16.38 1.64
C GLN A 143 -16.67 17.38 0.50
N ARG A 144 -16.54 16.90 -0.77
CA ARG A 144 -16.69 17.74 -1.97
C ARG A 144 -18.14 17.92 -2.41
N MET A 145 -19.01 16.96 -2.13
CA MET A 145 -20.42 17.03 -2.51
C MET A 145 -21.21 18.10 -1.76
N GLY A 146 -20.69 18.62 -0.65
CA GLY A 146 -21.35 19.66 0.13
C GLY A 146 -22.55 19.14 0.94
N GLY A 147 -23.47 20.05 1.35
CA GLY A 147 -24.67 19.67 2.11
C GLY A 147 -24.51 19.73 3.64
N GLY A 148 -23.36 20.18 4.11
CA GLY A 148 -23.09 20.37 5.54
C GLY A 148 -22.71 19.10 6.31
N PRO A 149 -22.38 19.22 7.61
CA PRO A 149 -21.82 18.13 8.40
C PRO A 149 -22.73 16.90 8.55
N ALA A 150 -24.05 17.08 8.48
CA ALA A 150 -25.02 15.98 8.59
C ALA A 150 -24.97 15.09 7.35
N VAL A 151 -24.95 15.68 6.15
CA VAL A 151 -24.86 14.96 4.88
C VAL A 151 -23.56 14.22 4.77
N VAL A 152 -22.43 14.86 5.13
CA VAL A 152 -21.11 14.22 5.13
C VAL A 152 -21.08 13.01 6.07
N ARG A 153 -21.69 13.10 7.27
CA ARG A 153 -21.78 11.95 8.19
C ARG A 153 -22.62 10.81 7.62
N ALA A 154 -23.77 11.13 7.03
CA ALA A 154 -24.64 10.12 6.40
C ALA A 154 -23.92 9.41 5.24
N SER A 155 -23.28 10.17 4.35
CA SER A 155 -22.49 9.61 3.24
C SER A 155 -21.34 8.75 3.73
N ASN A 156 -20.57 9.18 4.73
CA ASN A 156 -19.49 8.38 5.30
C ASN A 156 -20.01 7.06 5.90
N LYS A 157 -21.19 7.08 6.53
CA LYS A 157 -21.83 5.86 7.07
C LYS A 157 -22.16 4.87 5.95
N GLU A 158 -22.72 5.34 4.83
CA GLU A 158 -23.04 4.50 3.69
C GLU A 158 -21.78 3.98 2.98
N PHE A 159 -20.77 4.82 2.75
CA PHE A 159 -19.49 4.40 2.16
C PHE A 159 -18.76 3.37 3.03
N SER A 160 -18.93 3.43 4.35
CA SER A 160 -18.33 2.49 5.31
C SER A 160 -19.17 1.24 5.55
N ARG A 161 -20.35 1.15 4.92
CA ARG A 161 -21.18 -0.05 5.02
C ARG A 161 -20.42 -1.26 4.49
N PHE A 162 -20.36 -2.33 5.30
CA PHE A 162 -19.59 -3.53 4.99
C PHE A 162 -18.11 -3.29 4.68
N ALA A 163 -17.48 -2.26 5.29
CA ALA A 163 -16.09 -1.87 5.04
C ALA A 163 -15.12 -3.08 5.10
N ALA A 164 -15.16 -3.84 6.18
CA ALA A 164 -14.30 -5.01 6.36
C ALA A 164 -14.53 -6.05 5.26
N ALA A 165 -15.78 -6.40 4.95
CA ALA A 165 -16.10 -7.38 3.92
C ALA A 165 -15.61 -6.95 2.53
N ARG A 166 -15.78 -5.67 2.17
CA ARG A 166 -15.31 -5.12 0.88
C ARG A 166 -13.80 -5.16 0.76
N VAL A 167 -13.08 -4.73 1.80
CA VAL A 167 -11.61 -4.77 1.84
C VAL A 167 -11.13 -6.22 1.77
N THR A 168 -11.71 -7.11 2.56
CA THR A 168 -11.35 -8.54 2.54
C THR A 168 -11.60 -9.17 1.18
N ALA A 169 -12.73 -8.88 0.54
CA ALA A 169 -13.07 -9.43 -0.78
C ALA A 169 -12.04 -9.02 -1.85
N VAL A 170 -11.64 -7.75 -1.90
CA VAL A 170 -10.61 -7.27 -2.85
C VAL A 170 -9.27 -7.97 -2.60
N ASN A 171 -8.87 -8.10 -1.34
CA ASN A 171 -7.59 -8.72 -1.00
C ASN A 171 -7.60 -10.24 -1.26
N LEU A 172 -8.70 -10.94 -0.98
CA LEU A 172 -8.85 -12.35 -1.31
C LEU A 172 -8.84 -12.58 -2.82
N ALA A 173 -9.57 -11.74 -3.59
CA ALA A 173 -9.56 -11.81 -5.06
C ALA A 173 -8.15 -11.63 -5.62
N LEU A 174 -7.37 -10.67 -5.08
CA LEU A 174 -5.99 -10.46 -5.49
C LEU A 174 -5.10 -11.67 -5.14
N LEU A 175 -5.24 -12.24 -3.95
CA LEU A 175 -4.48 -13.43 -3.55
C LEU A 175 -4.80 -14.63 -4.44
N ILE A 176 -6.09 -14.86 -4.75
CA ILE A 176 -6.53 -15.93 -5.65
C ILE A 176 -5.95 -15.70 -7.06
N PHE A 177 -6.01 -14.47 -7.56
CA PHE A 177 -5.46 -14.11 -8.87
C PHE A 177 -3.94 -14.36 -8.96
N MET A 178 -3.21 -14.17 -7.86
CA MET A 178 -1.76 -14.40 -7.79
C MET A 178 -1.38 -15.87 -7.59
N MET A 179 -2.34 -16.75 -7.30
CA MET A 179 -2.06 -18.18 -7.17
C MET A 179 -1.64 -18.79 -8.52
N PRO A 180 -0.65 -19.70 -8.53
CA PRO A 180 -0.27 -20.41 -9.74
C PRO A 180 -1.48 -21.11 -10.38
N SER A 181 -1.63 -20.99 -11.70
CA SER A 181 -2.75 -21.57 -12.45
C SER A 181 -2.89 -23.10 -12.26
N SER A 182 -1.78 -23.77 -11.94
CA SER A 182 -1.76 -25.21 -11.59
C SER A 182 -2.57 -25.52 -10.32
N MET A 183 -2.53 -24.66 -9.32
CA MET A 183 -3.30 -24.84 -8.08
C MET A 183 -4.78 -24.50 -8.26
N VAL A 184 -5.07 -23.42 -8.99
CA VAL A 184 -6.45 -23.01 -9.27
C VAL A 184 -7.16 -24.03 -10.15
N GLY A 185 -6.48 -24.56 -11.17
CA GLY A 185 -7.02 -25.59 -12.06
C GLY A 185 -7.35 -26.91 -11.34
N GLN A 186 -6.54 -27.32 -10.38
CA GLN A 186 -6.82 -28.50 -9.55
C GLN A 186 -8.00 -28.28 -8.61
N SER A 187 -8.08 -27.12 -7.97
CA SER A 187 -9.18 -26.81 -7.04
C SER A 187 -10.54 -26.72 -7.76
N ILE A 188 -10.56 -26.17 -8.98
CA ILE A 188 -11.80 -26.13 -9.80
C ILE A 188 -12.20 -27.53 -10.24
N LYS A 189 -11.26 -28.40 -10.65
CA LYS A 189 -11.55 -29.78 -11.03
C LYS A 189 -12.13 -30.60 -9.88
N ILE A 190 -11.64 -30.39 -8.65
CA ILE A 190 -12.16 -31.06 -7.43
C ILE A 190 -13.56 -30.55 -7.07
N ALA A 191 -13.85 -29.27 -7.31
CA ALA A 191 -15.17 -28.69 -7.01
C ALA A 191 -16.27 -29.04 -8.03
N VAL A 192 -15.89 -29.53 -9.21
CA VAL A 192 -16.81 -29.90 -10.32
C VAL A 192 -16.95 -31.43 -10.46
N ALA A 193 -16.14 -32.21 -9.78
CA ALA A 193 -16.22 -33.67 -9.72
C ALA A 193 -17.02 -34.13 -8.50
#